data_9806faf5877bf42211dfa420f4bfb25e
#
_entry.id   9806faf5877bf42211dfa420f4bfb25e
#
_cell.length_a   1.000
_cell.length_b   1.000
_cell.length_c   1.000
_cell.angle_alpha   90.00
_cell.angle_beta   90.00
_cell.angle_gamma   90.00
#
_symmetry.space_group_name_H-M   'P 1'
#
loop_
_entity.id
_entity.type
_entity.pdbx_description
1 polymer ?
#
loop_
_entity_poly.entity_id
_entity_poly.type
_entity_poly.pdbx_seq_one_letter_code
_entity_poly.pdbx_strand_id
1 'polypeptide(L)'
;QSLQDPFVGELVGTIQMETEEKGYYVMLIGGENIQNVVDIASKWNVEGLIILGYTEEQYRKLSRKLNKKMILIDAYPEGAYTFQNVGVDDYSGGYQIGEYLYSCGYEKALFVAETEQDSDYYRWTGFKQAMEKQGKFCSRSRYIVVPGEKNSRLRKYRELLPRFLEAKALAFSSDFDAIEAMNFFFDEGIKVPDQISITGYDDS
;
A
#
# COMPACT_ATOMS: atom_id res chain seq x y z
N GLN A 1 0.02 7.61 -7.28
CA GLN A 1 1.35 7.01 -7.06
C GLN A 1 2.40 7.75 -7.88
N SER A 2 3.59 7.93 -7.37
CA SER A 2 4.68 8.72 -7.95
C SER A 2 5.80 7.78 -8.42
N LEU A 3 6.45 8.14 -9.55
CA LEU A 3 7.71 7.49 -9.96
C LEU A 3 8.87 7.69 -8.96
N GLN A 4 8.69 8.55 -7.96
CA GLN A 4 9.65 8.71 -6.85
C GLN A 4 9.48 7.63 -5.77
N ASP A 5 8.38 6.89 -5.81
CA ASP A 5 8.19 5.70 -4.99
C ASP A 5 9.11 4.59 -5.52
N PRO A 6 10.02 4.03 -4.67
CA PRO A 6 10.96 3.01 -5.10
C PRO A 6 10.28 1.79 -5.73
N PHE A 7 9.17 1.34 -5.16
CA PHE A 7 8.38 0.22 -5.70
C PHE A 7 7.87 0.52 -7.12
N VAL A 8 7.28 1.71 -7.34
CA VAL A 8 6.78 2.10 -8.66
C VAL A 8 7.92 2.22 -9.67
N GLY A 9 9.06 2.78 -9.26
CA GLY A 9 10.24 2.90 -10.11
C GLY A 9 10.78 1.54 -10.56
N GLU A 10 10.92 0.59 -9.66
CA GLU A 10 11.38 -0.77 -9.95
C GLU A 10 10.40 -1.54 -10.82
N LEU A 11 9.11 -1.45 -10.50
CA LEU A 11 8.04 -2.08 -11.28
C LEU A 11 8.04 -1.59 -12.73
N VAL A 12 8.11 -0.28 -12.95
CA VAL A 12 8.15 0.31 -14.29
C VAL A 12 9.41 -0.13 -15.05
N GLY A 13 10.57 -0.12 -14.39
CA GLY A 13 11.82 -0.59 -14.98
C GLY A 13 11.76 -2.06 -15.41
N THR A 14 11.20 -2.91 -14.55
CA THR A 14 11.02 -4.34 -14.86
C THR A 14 10.05 -4.54 -16.02
N ILE A 15 8.91 -3.85 -16.03
CA ILE A 15 7.96 -3.91 -17.16
C ILE A 15 8.62 -3.47 -18.45
N GLN A 16 9.42 -2.40 -18.43
CA GLN A 16 10.12 -1.92 -19.62
C GLN A 16 11.08 -2.98 -20.14
N MET A 17 11.96 -3.55 -19.33
CA MET A 17 12.90 -4.59 -19.74
C MET A 17 12.19 -5.80 -20.35
N GLU A 18 11.19 -6.34 -19.66
CA GLU A 18 10.45 -7.53 -20.07
C GLU A 18 9.66 -7.32 -21.37
N THR A 19 9.16 -6.12 -21.61
CA THR A 19 8.41 -5.80 -22.83
C THR A 19 9.35 -5.53 -24.01
N GLU A 20 10.49 -4.87 -23.80
CA GLU A 20 11.51 -4.63 -24.85
C GLU A 20 12.06 -5.95 -25.40
N GLU A 21 12.31 -6.96 -24.58
CA GLU A 21 12.71 -8.29 -25.02
C GLU A 21 11.69 -8.96 -25.96
N LYS A 22 10.42 -8.56 -25.84
CA LYS A 22 9.31 -9.05 -26.68
C LYS A 22 9.01 -8.13 -27.88
N GLY A 23 9.82 -7.10 -28.08
CA GLY A 23 9.69 -6.15 -29.20
C GLY A 23 8.63 -5.06 -28.97
N TYR A 24 8.21 -4.80 -27.71
CA TYR A 24 7.31 -3.72 -27.35
C TYR A 24 8.07 -2.56 -26.70
N TYR A 25 7.53 -1.36 -26.85
CA TYR A 25 8.05 -0.17 -26.19
C TYR A 25 7.02 0.37 -25.21
N VAL A 26 7.48 0.77 -24.02
CA VAL A 26 6.63 1.34 -22.98
C VAL A 26 6.59 2.85 -23.11
N MET A 27 5.38 3.40 -23.11
CA MET A 27 5.13 4.82 -22.97
C MET A 27 4.44 5.11 -21.65
N LEU A 28 5.06 5.92 -20.80
CA LEU A 28 4.48 6.32 -19.52
C LEU A 28 3.52 7.48 -19.70
N ILE A 29 2.31 7.32 -19.17
CA ILE A 29 1.30 8.37 -19.14
C ILE A 29 0.95 8.62 -17.68
N GLY A 30 1.36 9.77 -17.15
CA GLY A 30 1.03 10.21 -15.81
C GLY A 30 -0.26 11.01 -15.77
N GLY A 31 -0.96 10.98 -14.64
CA GLY A 31 -2.09 11.82 -14.33
C GLY A 31 -3.42 11.09 -14.15
N GLU A 32 -4.30 11.71 -13.38
CA GLU A 32 -5.62 11.17 -13.02
C GLU A 32 -6.70 11.41 -14.08
N ASN A 33 -6.39 12.19 -15.10
CA ASN A 33 -7.37 12.55 -16.12
C ASN A 33 -7.54 11.43 -17.16
N ILE A 34 -8.60 10.65 -17.01
CA ILE A 34 -8.96 9.55 -17.90
C ILE A 34 -9.06 10.00 -19.37
N GLN A 35 -9.57 11.22 -19.63
CA GLN A 35 -9.69 11.70 -21.01
C GLN A 35 -8.31 11.89 -21.66
N ASN A 36 -7.34 12.40 -20.92
CA ASN A 36 -5.96 12.53 -21.41
C ASN A 36 -5.36 11.16 -21.76
N VAL A 37 -5.59 10.14 -20.92
CA VAL A 37 -5.16 8.76 -21.21
C VAL A 37 -5.81 8.24 -22.50
N VAL A 38 -7.12 8.46 -22.68
CA VAL A 38 -7.84 8.06 -23.89
C VAL A 38 -7.27 8.73 -25.14
N ASP A 39 -7.04 10.04 -25.08
CA ASP A 39 -6.55 10.83 -26.21
C ASP A 39 -5.13 10.41 -26.62
N ILE A 40 -4.25 10.20 -25.64
CA ILE A 40 -2.87 9.74 -25.89
C ILE A 40 -2.88 8.32 -26.44
N ALA A 41 -3.57 7.38 -25.78
CA ALA A 41 -3.63 5.99 -26.18
C ALA A 41 -4.22 5.81 -27.58
N SER A 42 -5.19 6.63 -27.95
CA SER A 42 -5.77 6.63 -29.30
C SER A 42 -4.84 7.24 -30.33
N LYS A 43 -4.19 8.39 -30.02
CA LYS A 43 -3.28 9.09 -30.92
C LYS A 43 -2.05 8.23 -31.28
N TRP A 44 -1.49 7.55 -30.31
CA TRP A 44 -0.30 6.71 -30.50
C TRP A 44 -0.63 5.26 -30.86
N ASN A 45 -1.92 4.93 -30.98
CA ASN A 45 -2.39 3.59 -31.31
C ASN A 45 -1.70 2.47 -30.50
N VAL A 46 -1.65 2.68 -29.17
CA VAL A 46 -1.03 1.69 -28.27
C VAL A 46 -1.77 0.35 -28.35
N GLU A 47 -1.08 -0.76 -28.19
CA GLU A 47 -1.63 -2.11 -28.31
C GLU A 47 -2.38 -2.55 -27.05
N GLY A 48 -1.95 -2.07 -25.89
CA GLY A 48 -2.55 -2.35 -24.60
C GLY A 48 -2.16 -1.33 -23.54
N LEU A 49 -2.78 -1.43 -22.37
CA LEU A 49 -2.49 -0.58 -21.23
C LEU A 49 -2.21 -1.43 -19.98
N ILE A 50 -1.15 -1.06 -19.28
CA ILE A 50 -0.88 -1.51 -17.92
C ILE A 50 -1.20 -0.33 -17.01
N ILE A 51 -2.07 -0.50 -16.03
CA ILE A 51 -2.69 0.58 -15.29
C ILE A 51 -2.42 0.37 -13.80
N LEU A 52 -1.78 1.32 -13.16
CA LEU A 52 -1.45 1.30 -11.75
C LEU A 52 -2.29 2.32 -10.98
N GLY A 53 -2.89 1.90 -9.87
CA GLY A 53 -3.58 2.79 -8.94
C GLY A 53 -4.94 3.31 -9.41
N TYR A 54 -5.62 2.61 -10.32
CA TYR A 54 -6.99 2.96 -10.72
C TYR A 54 -8.01 2.21 -9.86
N THR A 55 -9.08 2.92 -9.50
CA THR A 55 -10.28 2.32 -8.93
C THR A 55 -11.09 1.54 -9.99
N GLU A 56 -11.97 0.65 -9.56
CA GLU A 56 -12.88 -0.07 -10.47
C GLU A 56 -13.72 0.91 -11.31
N GLU A 57 -14.18 2.01 -10.73
CA GLU A 57 -14.96 3.03 -11.45
C GLU A 57 -14.13 3.69 -12.56
N GLN A 58 -12.88 4.06 -12.29
CA GLN A 58 -11.98 4.64 -13.27
C GLN A 58 -11.68 3.67 -14.40
N TYR A 59 -11.44 2.39 -14.07
CA TYR A 59 -11.26 1.35 -15.09
C TYR A 59 -12.50 1.19 -15.97
N ARG A 60 -13.70 1.14 -15.39
CA ARG A 60 -14.95 1.07 -16.16
C ARG A 60 -15.14 2.26 -17.10
N LYS A 61 -14.79 3.47 -16.66
CA LYS A 61 -14.85 4.66 -17.51
C LYS A 61 -13.86 4.56 -18.67
N LEU A 62 -12.65 4.07 -18.42
CA LEU A 62 -11.61 3.90 -19.44
C LEU A 62 -11.97 2.81 -20.44
N SER A 63 -12.42 1.64 -19.99
CA SER A 63 -12.76 0.49 -20.82
C SER A 63 -13.94 0.75 -21.76
N ARG A 64 -14.86 1.64 -21.39
CA ARG A 64 -15.95 2.08 -22.27
C ARG A 64 -15.49 3.00 -23.42
N LYS A 65 -14.37 3.70 -23.23
CA LYS A 65 -13.83 4.67 -24.19
C LYS A 65 -12.74 4.09 -25.09
N LEU A 66 -12.04 3.07 -24.61
CA LEU A 66 -10.95 2.41 -25.31
C LEU A 66 -11.24 0.92 -25.49
N ASN A 67 -11.28 0.47 -26.75
CA ASN A 67 -11.34 -0.96 -27.06
C ASN A 67 -9.92 -1.54 -27.16
N LYS A 68 -9.20 -1.57 -26.02
CA LYS A 68 -7.82 -2.07 -25.92
C LYS A 68 -7.72 -3.11 -24.81
N LYS A 69 -6.73 -3.98 -24.90
CA LYS A 69 -6.40 -4.88 -23.79
C LYS A 69 -5.89 -4.06 -22.62
N MET A 70 -6.36 -4.37 -21.44
CA MET A 70 -5.99 -3.65 -20.20
C MET A 70 -5.73 -4.64 -19.09
N ILE A 71 -4.66 -4.40 -18.34
CA ILE A 71 -4.35 -5.11 -17.10
C ILE A 71 -4.11 -4.07 -16.01
N LEU A 72 -4.67 -4.33 -14.83
CA LEU A 72 -4.47 -3.48 -13.68
C LEU A 72 -3.37 -4.07 -12.80
N ILE A 73 -2.68 -3.20 -12.07
CA ILE A 73 -1.73 -3.59 -11.03
C ILE A 73 -2.27 -3.02 -9.72
N ASP A 74 -2.30 -3.88 -8.70
CA ASP A 74 -2.75 -3.58 -7.34
C ASP A 74 -4.11 -2.87 -7.32
N ALA A 75 -5.07 -3.38 -8.09
CA ALA A 75 -6.43 -2.90 -8.07
C ALA A 75 -7.31 -3.79 -7.18
N TYR A 76 -8.20 -3.16 -6.44
CA TYR A 76 -9.07 -3.86 -5.48
C TYR A 76 -10.52 -3.73 -5.96
N PRO A 77 -11.17 -4.83 -6.40
CA PRO A 77 -12.55 -4.78 -6.87
C PRO A 77 -13.50 -4.55 -5.70
N GLU A 78 -14.39 -3.57 -5.87
CA GLU A 78 -15.43 -3.25 -4.88
C GLU A 78 -16.76 -4.00 -5.17
N GLY A 79 -16.84 -4.69 -6.31
CA GLY A 79 -18.08 -5.32 -6.76
C GLY A 79 -17.87 -6.59 -7.59
N ALA A 80 -18.91 -6.96 -8.34
CA ALA A 80 -18.93 -8.17 -9.19
C ALA A 80 -18.25 -7.96 -10.56
N TYR A 81 -17.65 -6.82 -10.81
CA TYR A 81 -16.99 -6.55 -12.09
C TYR A 81 -15.63 -7.24 -12.17
N THR A 82 -15.44 -8.03 -13.22
CA THR A 82 -14.19 -8.75 -13.43
C THR A 82 -13.27 -7.96 -14.36
N PHE A 83 -12.03 -7.77 -13.95
CA PHE A 83 -10.96 -7.23 -14.77
C PHE A 83 -9.69 -8.06 -14.56
N GLN A 84 -8.76 -7.96 -15.51
CA GLN A 84 -7.45 -8.60 -15.32
C GLN A 84 -6.63 -7.76 -14.35
N ASN A 85 -6.16 -8.36 -13.28
CA ASN A 85 -5.38 -7.71 -12.25
C ASN A 85 -4.18 -8.58 -11.86
N VAL A 86 -3.06 -7.95 -11.61
CA VAL A 86 -1.87 -8.53 -10.99
C VAL A 86 -1.60 -7.76 -9.71
N GLY A 87 -1.44 -8.45 -8.62
CA GLY A 87 -1.17 -7.83 -7.33
C GLY A 87 -0.61 -8.82 -6.34
N VAL A 88 -0.21 -8.33 -5.17
CA VAL A 88 0.24 -9.15 -4.06
C VAL A 88 -0.93 -9.58 -3.19
N ASP A 89 -0.75 -10.63 -2.41
CA ASP A 89 -1.72 -11.05 -1.40
C ASP A 89 -1.53 -10.24 -0.11
N ASP A 90 -2.05 -9.01 -0.13
CA ASP A 90 -1.95 -8.07 1.00
C ASP A 90 -2.55 -8.62 2.30
N TYR A 91 -3.62 -9.42 2.17
CA TYR A 91 -4.22 -10.06 3.32
C TYR A 91 -3.25 -11.06 3.97
N SER A 92 -2.64 -11.95 3.19
CA SER A 92 -1.66 -12.91 3.70
C SER A 92 -0.43 -12.22 4.26
N GLY A 93 0.05 -11.13 3.65
CA GLY A 93 1.16 -10.34 4.15
C GLY A 93 0.83 -9.71 5.51
N GLY A 94 -0.32 -9.05 5.62
CA GLY A 94 -0.79 -8.50 6.89
C GLY A 94 -0.97 -9.57 7.97
N TYR A 95 -1.49 -10.75 7.60
CA TYR A 95 -1.62 -11.89 8.51
C TYR A 95 -0.26 -12.36 9.05
N GLN A 96 0.75 -12.49 8.19
CA GLN A 96 2.10 -12.90 8.59
C GLN A 96 2.73 -11.91 9.59
N ILE A 97 2.56 -10.60 9.36
CA ILE A 97 3.03 -9.56 10.29
C ILE A 97 2.34 -9.70 11.65
N GLY A 98 1.01 -9.87 11.66
CA GLY A 98 0.24 -10.04 12.89
C GLY A 98 0.65 -11.28 13.66
N GLU A 99 0.81 -12.42 12.97
CA GLU A 99 1.26 -13.68 13.57
C GLU A 99 2.69 -13.56 14.14
N TYR A 100 3.60 -12.93 13.42
CA TYR A 100 4.96 -12.68 13.87
C TYR A 100 5.00 -11.80 15.12
N LEU A 101 4.34 -10.66 15.12
CA LEU A 101 4.30 -9.77 16.29
C LEU A 101 3.66 -10.44 17.50
N TYR A 102 2.60 -11.21 17.29
CA TYR A 102 2.00 -11.98 18.37
C TYR A 102 2.99 -13.01 18.94
N SER A 103 3.72 -13.75 18.08
CA SER A 103 4.72 -14.73 18.51
C SER A 103 5.87 -14.12 19.31
N CYS A 104 6.18 -12.83 19.06
CA CYS A 104 7.14 -12.04 19.82
C CYS A 104 6.54 -11.49 21.15
N GLY A 105 5.28 -11.76 21.45
CA GLY A 105 4.61 -11.32 22.69
C GLY A 105 3.93 -9.95 22.61
N TYR A 106 3.84 -9.34 21.44
CA TYR A 106 3.21 -8.02 21.25
C TYR A 106 1.69 -8.13 21.07
N GLU A 107 0.99 -8.56 22.10
CA GLU A 107 -0.47 -8.77 22.07
C GLU A 107 -1.28 -7.48 21.83
N LYS A 108 -0.69 -6.30 22.07
CA LYS A 108 -1.34 -4.98 21.93
C LYS A 108 -0.84 -4.20 20.71
N ALA A 109 -0.10 -4.82 19.81
CA ALA A 109 0.44 -4.14 18.62
C ALA A 109 -0.65 -3.34 17.89
N LEU A 110 -0.26 -2.18 17.35
CA LEU A 110 -1.11 -1.31 16.53
C LEU A 110 -0.73 -1.46 15.06
N PHE A 111 -1.72 -1.32 14.21
CA PHE A 111 -1.51 -1.22 12.77
C PHE A 111 -1.65 0.24 12.34
N VAL A 112 -0.69 0.75 11.56
CA VAL A 112 -0.60 2.15 11.13
C VAL A 112 -0.57 2.23 9.62
N ALA A 113 -1.45 3.04 9.04
CA ALA A 113 -1.57 3.21 7.60
C ALA A 113 -2.08 4.61 7.24
N GLU A 114 -2.00 5.00 5.96
CA GLU A 114 -2.50 6.30 5.50
C GLU A 114 -3.98 6.28 5.17
N THR A 115 -4.56 5.13 4.82
CA THR A 115 -5.97 5.01 4.42
C THR A 115 -6.69 3.85 5.11
N GLU A 116 -7.99 3.73 4.91
CA GLU A 116 -8.81 2.58 5.28
C GLU A 116 -9.28 1.79 4.04
N GLN A 117 -8.57 1.92 2.94
CA GLN A 117 -8.96 1.37 1.64
C GLN A 117 -7.83 0.54 1.03
N ASP A 118 -8.15 -0.17 -0.02
CA ASP A 118 -7.21 -0.88 -0.88
C ASP A 118 -6.22 -1.77 -0.09
N SER A 119 -4.94 -1.74 -0.42
CA SER A 119 -3.89 -2.55 0.22
C SER A 119 -3.87 -2.39 1.75
N ASP A 120 -3.99 -1.16 2.26
CA ASP A 120 -3.97 -0.87 3.69
C ASP A 120 -5.08 -1.62 4.43
N TYR A 121 -6.28 -1.62 3.86
CA TYR A 121 -7.42 -2.34 4.44
C TYR A 121 -7.22 -3.85 4.43
N TYR A 122 -6.71 -4.42 3.34
CA TYR A 122 -6.47 -5.86 3.26
C TYR A 122 -5.34 -6.30 4.18
N ARG A 123 -4.24 -5.55 4.26
CA ARG A 123 -3.14 -5.77 5.22
C ARG A 123 -3.65 -5.72 6.66
N TRP A 124 -4.48 -4.71 6.99
CA TRP A 124 -5.12 -4.64 8.30
C TRP A 124 -6.02 -5.84 8.59
N THR A 125 -6.85 -6.28 7.64
CA THR A 125 -7.77 -7.40 7.88
C THR A 125 -7.03 -8.69 8.15
N GLY A 126 -5.92 -8.92 7.43
CA GLY A 126 -5.02 -10.04 7.72
C GLY A 126 -4.38 -9.93 9.10
N PHE A 127 -3.77 -8.79 9.42
CA PHE A 127 -3.19 -8.52 10.74
C PHE A 127 -4.21 -8.75 11.87
N LYS A 128 -5.40 -8.19 11.73
CA LYS A 128 -6.48 -8.37 12.69
C LYS A 128 -6.83 -9.84 12.90
N GLN A 129 -6.98 -10.59 11.82
CA GLN A 129 -7.32 -12.01 11.92
C GLN A 129 -6.23 -12.84 12.61
N ALA A 130 -4.96 -12.54 12.34
CA ALA A 130 -3.85 -13.20 13.03
C ALA A 130 -3.91 -12.97 14.55
N MET A 131 -4.16 -11.73 14.97
CA MET A 131 -4.33 -11.38 16.38
C MET A 131 -5.56 -12.08 17.01
N GLU A 132 -6.67 -12.18 16.27
CA GLU A 132 -7.92 -12.80 16.78
C GLU A 132 -7.83 -14.32 16.85
N LYS A 133 -7.09 -14.98 15.96
CA LYS A 133 -6.87 -16.44 15.96
C LYS A 133 -6.28 -16.95 17.27
N GLN A 134 -5.58 -16.09 17.98
CA GLN A 134 -4.97 -16.41 19.29
C GLN A 134 -5.95 -16.22 20.46
N GLY A 135 -7.24 -16.07 20.19
CA GLY A 135 -8.28 -15.88 21.22
C GLY A 135 -8.33 -14.47 21.82
N LYS A 136 -7.66 -13.50 21.21
CA LYS A 136 -7.66 -12.10 21.64
C LYS A 136 -8.51 -11.27 20.69
N PHE A 137 -9.41 -10.48 21.25
CA PHE A 137 -10.19 -9.52 20.46
C PHE A 137 -9.30 -8.40 19.93
N CYS A 138 -9.24 -8.23 18.62
CA CYS A 138 -8.51 -7.14 17.97
C CYS A 138 -9.49 -6.01 17.59
N SER A 139 -9.61 -5.04 18.48
CA SER A 139 -10.48 -3.87 18.26
C SER A 139 -10.07 -3.07 17.03
N ARG A 140 -11.07 -2.51 16.33
CA ARG A 140 -10.86 -1.54 15.25
C ARG A 140 -10.02 -0.33 15.71
N SER A 141 -10.06 0.00 16.99
CA SER A 141 -9.22 1.06 17.53
C SER A 141 -7.72 0.82 17.35
N ARG A 142 -7.28 -0.41 17.12
CA ARG A 142 -5.86 -0.71 16.83
C ARG A 142 -5.43 -0.33 15.42
N TYR A 143 -6.35 -0.03 14.53
CA TYR A 143 -6.06 0.54 13.22
C TYR A 143 -5.94 2.06 13.34
N ILE A 144 -4.75 2.58 13.13
CA ILE A 144 -4.42 3.99 13.22
C ILE A 144 -4.27 4.54 11.81
N VAL A 145 -5.13 5.46 11.44
CA VAL A 145 -4.98 6.20 10.18
C VAL A 145 -4.21 7.49 10.45
N VAL A 146 -3.18 7.71 9.67
CA VAL A 146 -2.31 8.87 9.76
C VAL A 146 -2.35 9.68 8.46
N PRO A 147 -2.18 11.01 8.51
CA PRO A 147 -2.18 11.83 7.30
C PRO A 147 -1.05 11.49 6.32
N GLY A 148 -1.32 11.50 5.01
CA GLY A 148 -0.30 11.33 3.97
C GLY A 148 0.69 12.50 3.89
N GLU A 149 0.31 13.71 4.33
CA GLU A 149 1.22 14.86 4.37
C GLU A 149 2.16 14.78 5.58
N LYS A 150 3.47 14.82 5.32
CA LYS A 150 4.54 14.57 6.31
C LYS A 150 4.39 15.35 7.61
N ASN A 151 4.24 16.68 7.54
CA ASN A 151 4.20 17.51 8.76
C ASN A 151 2.94 17.21 9.60
N SER A 152 1.83 16.91 8.95
CA SER A 152 0.59 16.52 9.62
C SER A 152 0.72 15.13 10.25
N ARG A 153 1.39 14.22 9.57
CA ARG A 153 1.69 12.87 10.07
C ARG A 153 2.60 12.93 11.30
N LEU A 154 3.68 13.72 11.28
CA LEU A 154 4.57 13.89 12.43
C LEU A 154 3.84 14.51 13.64
N ARG A 155 2.93 15.47 13.41
CA ARG A 155 2.06 15.99 14.48
C ARG A 155 1.18 14.88 15.06
N LYS A 156 0.61 14.05 14.19
CA LYS A 156 -0.23 12.92 14.60
C LYS A 156 0.56 11.88 15.39
N TYR A 157 1.80 11.59 15.00
CA TYR A 157 2.67 10.71 15.78
C TYR A 157 2.92 11.26 17.20
N ARG A 158 3.15 12.59 17.36
CA ARG A 158 3.30 13.21 18.68
C ARG A 158 2.07 13.07 19.55
N GLU A 159 0.88 13.28 18.99
CA GLU A 159 -0.39 13.07 19.72
C GLU A 159 -0.55 11.62 20.19
N LEU A 160 -0.15 10.68 19.37
CA LEU A 160 -0.31 9.24 19.60
C LEU A 160 0.83 8.60 20.39
N LEU A 161 1.90 9.34 20.66
CA LEU A 161 3.12 8.81 21.27
C LEU A 161 2.88 8.02 22.56
N PRO A 162 2.07 8.48 23.53
CA PRO A 162 1.79 7.69 24.74
C PRO A 162 1.14 6.33 24.40
N ARG A 163 0.28 6.31 23.40
CA ARG A 163 -0.41 5.08 22.96
C ARG A 163 0.54 4.14 22.23
N PHE A 164 1.44 4.67 21.43
CA PHE A 164 2.47 3.89 20.74
C PHE A 164 3.40 3.20 21.75
N LEU A 165 3.83 3.92 22.77
CA LEU A 165 4.69 3.37 23.83
C LEU A 165 3.96 2.33 24.69
N GLU A 166 2.66 2.48 24.93
CA GLU A 166 1.86 1.46 25.63
C GLU A 166 1.73 0.19 24.78
N ALA A 167 1.55 0.32 23.46
CA ALA A 167 1.42 -0.81 22.54
C ALA A 167 2.72 -1.59 22.35
N LYS A 168 3.87 -0.92 22.48
CA LYS A 168 5.24 -1.47 22.33
C LYS A 168 5.58 -2.02 20.96
N ALA A 169 4.62 -2.15 20.04
CA ALA A 169 4.87 -2.58 18.68
C ALA A 169 3.91 -1.90 17.70
N LEU A 170 4.45 -1.50 16.56
CA LEU A 170 3.71 -0.89 15.46
C LEU A 170 3.99 -1.68 14.18
N ALA A 171 2.91 -2.07 13.50
CA ALA A 171 2.95 -2.61 12.15
C ALA A 171 2.54 -1.50 11.18
N PHE A 172 3.48 -1.02 10.39
CA PHE A 172 3.20 -0.07 9.33
C PHE A 172 2.79 -0.79 8.05
N SER A 173 1.86 -0.20 7.31
CA SER A 173 1.42 -0.74 6.03
C SER A 173 2.46 -0.61 4.92
N SER A 174 3.48 0.24 5.09
CA SER A 174 4.58 0.40 4.16
C SER A 174 5.91 0.61 4.88
N ASP A 175 7.01 0.28 4.21
CA ASP A 175 8.36 0.58 4.71
C ASP A 175 8.65 2.08 4.72
N PHE A 176 8.10 2.82 3.77
CA PHE A 176 8.26 4.26 3.72
C PHE A 176 7.78 4.94 5.02
N ASP A 177 6.56 4.60 5.46
CA ASP A 177 6.00 5.14 6.71
C ASP A 177 6.73 4.60 7.94
N ALA A 178 7.16 3.34 7.91
CA ALA A 178 7.94 2.73 8.99
C ALA A 178 9.27 3.47 9.19
N ILE A 179 10.00 3.76 8.11
CA ILE A 179 11.28 4.48 8.15
C ILE A 179 11.08 5.92 8.65
N GLU A 180 10.03 6.60 8.18
CA GLU A 180 9.72 7.95 8.66
C GLU A 180 9.39 7.94 10.17
N ALA A 181 8.64 6.95 10.63
CA ALA A 181 8.35 6.78 12.05
C ALA A 181 9.61 6.46 12.88
N MET A 182 10.52 5.65 12.37
CA MET A 182 11.81 5.38 13.03
C MET A 182 12.61 6.66 13.21
N ASN A 183 12.69 7.53 12.19
CA ASN A 183 13.35 8.82 12.29
C ASN A 183 12.67 9.72 13.31
N PHE A 184 11.34 9.76 13.32
CA PHE A 184 10.57 10.49 14.33
C PHE A 184 10.88 10.00 15.75
N PHE A 185 10.88 8.68 15.99
CA PHE A 185 11.20 8.14 17.33
C PHE A 185 12.64 8.45 17.74
N PHE A 186 13.58 8.40 16.80
CA PHE A 186 14.96 8.79 17.05
C PHE A 186 15.06 10.26 17.50
N ASP A 187 14.36 11.17 16.81
CA ASP A 187 14.33 12.60 17.15
C ASP A 187 13.68 12.87 18.52
N GLU A 188 12.68 12.06 18.93
CA GLU A 188 12.06 12.12 20.26
C GLU A 188 12.86 11.37 21.35
N GLY A 189 14.03 10.82 21.02
CA GLY A 189 14.90 10.09 21.95
C GLY A 189 14.39 8.70 22.34
N ILE A 190 13.52 8.11 21.55
CA ILE A 190 12.93 6.79 21.76
C ILE A 190 13.73 5.73 21.00
N LYS A 191 14.11 4.68 21.70
CA LYS A 191 14.92 3.60 21.13
C LYS A 191 14.05 2.56 20.44
N VAL A 192 14.34 2.30 19.16
CA VAL A 192 13.82 1.18 18.39
C VAL A 192 14.94 0.13 18.25
N PRO A 193 14.74 -1.15 18.61
CA PRO A 193 13.47 -1.76 19.04
C PRO A 193 13.26 -1.77 20.58
N ASP A 194 14.16 -1.24 21.39
CA ASP A 194 14.19 -1.45 22.86
C ASP A 194 12.90 -0.98 23.57
N GLN A 195 12.40 0.19 23.17
CA GLN A 195 11.19 0.78 23.78
C GLN A 195 9.95 0.57 22.91
N ILE A 196 10.12 0.48 21.59
CA ILE A 196 9.06 0.23 20.63
C ILE A 196 9.61 -0.56 19.44
N SER A 197 8.94 -1.62 19.06
CA SER A 197 9.28 -2.42 17.87
C SER A 197 8.47 -1.93 16.67
N ILE A 198 9.09 -2.00 15.50
CA ILE A 198 8.47 -1.55 14.25
C ILE A 198 8.62 -2.65 13.20
N THR A 199 7.55 -2.90 12.46
CA THR A 199 7.59 -3.66 11.21
C THR A 199 7.07 -2.79 10.08
N GLY A 200 7.63 -2.97 8.89
CA GLY A 200 7.14 -2.38 7.65
C GLY A 200 6.52 -3.43 6.73
N TYR A 201 6.40 -3.08 5.46
CA TYR A 201 5.91 -3.89 4.36
C TYR A 201 6.63 -3.42 3.10
N ASP A 202 6.83 -4.27 2.08
CA ASP A 202 7.43 -4.01 0.76
C ASP A 202 8.88 -4.49 0.61
N ASP A 203 9.64 -4.71 1.68
CA ASP A 203 11.06 -5.10 1.65
C ASP A 203 11.95 -4.11 0.85
N SER A 204 11.73 -2.81 1.10
CA SER A 204 12.39 -1.70 0.39
C SER A 204 13.83 -1.44 0.85
#